data_79fe0caaca39c00c0d60aef78a34bef4
#
_entry.id   79fe0caaca39c00c0d60aef78a34bef4
#
_cell.length_a   1.000
_cell.length_b   1.000
_cell.length_c   1.000
_cell.angle_alpha   90.00
_cell.angle_beta   90.00
_cell.angle_gamma   90.00
#
_symmetry.space_group_name_H-M   'P 1'
#
loop_
_entity.id
_entity.type
_entity.pdbx_description
1 polymer ?
#
loop_
_entity_poly.entity_id
_entity_poly.type
_entity_poly.pdbx_seq_one_letter_code
_entity_poly.pdbx_strand_id
1 'polypeptide(L)'
;MTKKLHIKTWGCQMNEYDSSKMSDLLNSTHGYTLTEVPEEADILLLNTCSIREKAQEKVFHLLGRWRKLKERNPDVIIGVGGCVASQEGDHIRQRAPCVDIVFGPQTLHRLPEMINTVRGTKSPVVDISFPEIEKFDRLPEPRAEGPTAFVSIMEGCNKYCTFCVVPYTRGEEVSRPSDDILLEIAQLAAQGVREVNLLGQNVNAYRGATFDGEICTFAELLRLVAAIDGIDRIRFTTSHPIEFTDDIIDVYRDTPELVSFLHLPVQSGADRILTLMKRAHTALEYKAIIRKLRAARPDIEISSDFIIGFPGETQQDFEQTMKLIADINFDVSFSFIYSARPGTPAADLPDDVSEEEKKQRLWILQDRINQQAQAISRRMLGTVQRILVEGISRKNVMEVSGRTENNRVVNFEGTPEMIGRFVDVEIVDVYTNSLRGRLVRTEEEMGLRMAQSPASVIARTRKENEIGVGLFQP
;
A
#
# COMPACT_ATOMS: atom_id res chain seq x y z
N MET A 1 -33.14 11.03 -1.66
CA MET A 1 -32.44 9.86 -1.09
C MET A 1 -30.95 10.07 -1.26
N THR A 2 -30.14 9.75 -0.27
CA THR A 2 -28.67 9.84 -0.33
C THR A 2 -28.16 8.76 -1.28
N LYS A 3 -27.38 9.15 -2.28
CA LYS A 3 -26.77 8.19 -3.22
C LYS A 3 -25.71 7.35 -2.51
N LYS A 4 -25.74 6.04 -2.66
CA LYS A 4 -24.84 5.11 -1.97
C LYS A 4 -23.86 4.43 -2.93
N LEU A 5 -22.62 4.35 -2.48
CA LEU A 5 -21.51 3.72 -3.18
C LEU A 5 -20.95 2.56 -2.34
N HIS A 6 -20.84 1.39 -2.93
CA HIS A 6 -20.12 0.26 -2.33
C HIS A 6 -18.84 -0.01 -3.12
N ILE A 7 -17.70 0.02 -2.45
CA ILE A 7 -16.40 -0.34 -3.06
C ILE A 7 -15.87 -1.59 -2.39
N LYS A 8 -15.67 -2.63 -3.18
CA LYS A 8 -14.96 -3.83 -2.75
C LYS A 8 -13.52 -3.78 -3.28
N THR A 9 -12.57 -3.69 -2.38
CA THR A 9 -11.14 -3.65 -2.73
C THR A 9 -10.51 -5.02 -2.50
N TRP A 10 -9.78 -5.49 -3.51
CA TRP A 10 -8.88 -6.63 -3.39
C TRP A 10 -7.53 -6.24 -3.95
N GLY A 11 -6.47 -6.46 -3.16
CA GLY A 11 -5.13 -6.23 -3.66
C GLY A 11 -4.12 -5.79 -2.63
N CYS A 12 -3.36 -4.78 -3.00
CA CYS A 12 -2.29 -4.17 -2.22
C CYS A 12 -2.71 -2.77 -1.72
N GLN A 13 -1.82 -2.12 -0.97
CA GLN A 13 -2.02 -0.78 -0.44
C GLN A 13 -2.33 0.27 -1.55
N MET A 14 -1.75 0.11 -2.75
CA MET A 14 -2.10 0.97 -3.89
C MET A 14 -3.58 0.85 -4.29
N ASN A 15 -4.16 -0.37 -4.21
CA ASN A 15 -5.60 -0.52 -4.48
C ASN A 15 -6.45 0.11 -3.36
N GLU A 16 -5.98 0.08 -2.11
CA GLU A 16 -6.65 0.78 -1.00
C GLU A 16 -6.62 2.29 -1.21
N TYR A 17 -5.45 2.85 -1.57
CA TYR A 17 -5.32 4.24 -1.97
C TYR A 17 -6.24 4.60 -3.15
N ASP A 18 -6.21 3.83 -4.24
CA ASP A 18 -7.07 4.06 -5.41
C ASP A 18 -8.56 4.05 -5.02
N SER A 19 -8.97 3.15 -4.12
CA SER A 19 -10.36 3.06 -3.64
C SER A 19 -10.78 4.25 -2.78
N SER A 20 -9.90 4.74 -1.90
CA SER A 20 -10.13 5.97 -1.14
C SER A 20 -10.31 7.16 -2.09
N LYS A 21 -9.43 7.31 -3.08
CA LYS A 21 -9.55 8.39 -4.08
C LYS A 21 -10.83 8.29 -4.95
N MET A 22 -11.26 7.08 -5.32
CA MET A 22 -12.55 6.89 -6.01
C MET A 22 -13.73 7.32 -5.14
N SER A 23 -13.69 7.00 -3.84
CA SER A 23 -14.71 7.41 -2.88
C SER A 23 -14.77 8.94 -2.76
N ASP A 24 -13.64 9.59 -2.55
CA ASP A 24 -13.54 11.04 -2.42
C ASP A 24 -14.00 11.77 -3.69
N LEU A 25 -13.60 11.25 -4.85
CA LEU A 25 -13.99 11.78 -6.16
C LEU A 25 -15.51 11.70 -6.38
N LEU A 26 -16.12 10.56 -6.10
CA LEU A 26 -17.56 10.36 -6.29
C LEU A 26 -18.39 11.08 -5.22
N ASN A 27 -17.84 11.27 -4.02
CA ASN A 27 -18.45 12.11 -3.00
C ASN A 27 -18.47 13.57 -3.42
N SER A 28 -17.32 14.13 -3.82
CA SER A 28 -17.19 15.55 -4.19
C SER A 28 -17.97 15.91 -5.45
N THR A 29 -17.99 15.05 -6.46
CA THR A 29 -18.63 15.32 -7.76
C THR A 29 -20.12 14.99 -7.83
N HIS A 30 -20.56 13.94 -7.14
CA HIS A 30 -21.92 13.38 -7.28
C HIS A 30 -22.66 13.19 -5.95
N GLY A 31 -22.01 13.46 -4.81
CA GLY A 31 -22.61 13.35 -3.48
C GLY A 31 -22.85 11.90 -3.03
N TYR A 32 -22.03 10.93 -3.51
CA TYR A 32 -22.11 9.55 -3.05
C TYR A 32 -21.54 9.40 -1.66
N THR A 33 -22.19 8.59 -0.82
CA THR A 33 -21.70 8.17 0.48
C THR A 33 -21.41 6.68 0.48
N LEU A 34 -20.33 6.27 1.16
CA LEU A 34 -19.95 4.86 1.27
C LEU A 34 -21.00 4.06 2.05
N THR A 35 -21.21 2.82 1.63
CA THR A 35 -21.98 1.80 2.36
C THR A 35 -21.25 0.46 2.36
N GLU A 36 -21.26 -0.21 3.51
CA GLU A 36 -20.76 -1.59 3.62
C GLU A 36 -21.73 -2.64 3.08
N VAL A 37 -22.99 -2.25 2.83
CA VAL A 37 -24.09 -3.14 2.40
C VAL A 37 -24.29 -3.00 0.87
N PRO A 38 -23.86 -3.99 0.06
CA PRO A 38 -23.97 -3.91 -1.40
C PRO A 38 -25.41 -3.78 -1.91
N GLU A 39 -26.36 -4.32 -1.17
CA GLU A 39 -27.80 -4.32 -1.51
C GLU A 39 -28.41 -2.91 -1.48
N GLU A 40 -27.77 -1.98 -0.76
CA GLU A 40 -28.24 -0.59 -0.64
C GLU A 40 -27.56 0.36 -1.62
N ALA A 41 -26.58 -0.14 -2.38
CA ALA A 41 -25.74 0.70 -3.22
C ALA A 41 -26.39 1.00 -4.58
N ASP A 42 -26.28 2.25 -5.03
CA ASP A 42 -26.59 2.68 -6.38
C ASP A 42 -25.43 2.40 -7.36
N ILE A 43 -24.21 2.32 -6.82
CA ILE A 43 -22.99 1.96 -7.56
C ILE A 43 -22.22 0.91 -6.78
N LEU A 44 -21.83 -0.15 -7.47
CA LEU A 44 -21.00 -1.23 -6.99
C LEU A 44 -19.65 -1.19 -7.74
N LEU A 45 -18.56 -0.86 -7.06
CA LEU A 45 -17.23 -0.85 -7.65
C LEU A 45 -16.39 -1.99 -7.08
N LEU A 46 -15.72 -2.71 -7.96
CA LEU A 46 -14.74 -3.73 -7.61
C LEU A 46 -13.36 -3.26 -8.06
N ASN A 47 -12.50 -2.92 -7.11
CA ASN A 47 -11.09 -2.61 -7.38
C ASN A 47 -10.25 -3.87 -7.24
N THR A 48 -9.50 -4.22 -8.29
CA THR A 48 -8.87 -5.53 -8.48
C THR A 48 -7.37 -5.44 -8.64
N CYS A 49 -6.68 -6.50 -8.20
CA CYS A 49 -5.23 -6.63 -8.30
C CYS A 49 -4.85 -7.89 -9.10
N SER A 50 -3.84 -7.78 -9.94
CA SER A 50 -3.33 -8.88 -10.76
C SER A 50 -2.24 -9.73 -10.09
N ILE A 51 -1.86 -9.44 -8.84
CA ILE A 51 -0.74 -10.10 -8.15
C ILE A 51 -1.01 -11.60 -7.88
N ARG A 52 -2.27 -12.03 -7.75
CA ARG A 52 -2.63 -13.41 -7.43
C ARG A 52 -3.59 -14.00 -8.45
N GLU A 53 -3.22 -15.15 -9.04
CA GLU A 53 -4.04 -15.88 -10.01
C GLU A 53 -5.47 -16.19 -9.52
N LYS A 54 -5.61 -16.64 -8.28
CA LYS A 54 -6.91 -16.88 -7.65
C LYS A 54 -7.76 -15.61 -7.45
N ALA A 55 -7.18 -14.42 -7.65
CA ALA A 55 -7.94 -13.18 -7.55
C ALA A 55 -8.91 -13.03 -8.73
N GLN A 56 -8.53 -13.47 -9.92
CA GLN A 56 -9.36 -13.37 -11.13
C GLN A 56 -10.66 -14.19 -11.01
N GLU A 57 -10.59 -15.43 -10.52
CA GLU A 57 -11.80 -16.24 -10.31
C GLU A 57 -12.74 -15.64 -9.26
N LYS A 58 -12.17 -15.08 -8.18
CA LYS A 58 -12.97 -14.40 -7.15
C LYS A 58 -13.71 -13.19 -7.72
N VAL A 59 -13.13 -12.47 -8.68
CA VAL A 59 -13.78 -11.36 -9.40
C VAL A 59 -15.10 -11.85 -10.01
N PHE A 60 -15.06 -12.90 -10.82
CA PHE A 60 -16.26 -13.40 -11.51
C PHE A 60 -17.30 -14.00 -10.56
N HIS A 61 -16.87 -14.63 -9.46
CA HIS A 61 -17.79 -15.09 -8.42
C HIS A 61 -18.53 -13.92 -7.74
N LEU A 62 -17.85 -12.80 -7.47
CA LEU A 62 -18.50 -11.63 -6.89
C LEU A 62 -19.44 -10.96 -7.90
N LEU A 63 -19.00 -10.81 -9.16
CA LEU A 63 -19.83 -10.25 -10.23
C LEU A 63 -21.10 -11.08 -10.45
N GLY A 64 -21.03 -12.40 -10.34
CA GLY A 64 -22.20 -13.29 -10.37
C GLY A 64 -23.20 -13.02 -9.25
N ARG A 65 -22.73 -12.62 -8.05
CA ARG A 65 -23.62 -12.18 -6.95
C ARG A 65 -24.23 -10.80 -7.24
N TRP A 66 -23.42 -9.85 -7.70
CA TRP A 66 -23.87 -8.50 -8.02
C TRP A 66 -24.83 -8.44 -9.21
N ARG A 67 -24.68 -9.37 -10.16
CA ARG A 67 -25.68 -9.54 -11.24
C ARG A 67 -27.10 -9.69 -10.68
N LYS A 68 -27.29 -10.49 -9.62
CA LYS A 68 -28.61 -10.67 -8.99
C LYS A 68 -29.14 -9.37 -8.37
N LEU A 69 -28.27 -8.47 -7.87
CA LEU A 69 -28.68 -7.16 -7.38
C LEU A 69 -29.15 -6.27 -8.53
N LYS A 70 -28.43 -6.27 -9.64
CA LYS A 70 -28.80 -5.52 -10.84
C LYS A 70 -30.07 -6.06 -11.51
N GLU A 71 -30.32 -7.36 -11.48
CA GLU A 71 -31.59 -7.96 -11.95
C GLU A 71 -32.80 -7.48 -11.13
N ARG A 72 -32.61 -7.17 -9.84
CA ARG A 72 -33.65 -6.61 -8.96
C ARG A 72 -33.81 -5.09 -9.12
N ASN A 73 -32.69 -4.40 -9.34
CA ASN A 73 -32.66 -2.96 -9.58
C ASN A 73 -31.77 -2.65 -10.79
N PRO A 74 -32.36 -2.51 -12.00
CA PRO A 74 -31.62 -2.29 -13.24
C PRO A 74 -30.83 -0.98 -13.29
N ASP A 75 -31.13 0.00 -12.41
CA ASP A 75 -30.42 1.28 -12.35
C ASP A 75 -29.11 1.23 -11.57
N VAL A 76 -28.80 0.09 -10.90
CA VAL A 76 -27.52 -0.13 -10.26
C VAL A 76 -26.41 -0.22 -11.31
N ILE A 77 -25.35 0.57 -11.12
CA ILE A 77 -24.17 0.55 -11.98
C ILE A 77 -23.12 -0.38 -11.34
N ILE A 78 -22.58 -1.31 -12.14
CA ILE A 78 -21.50 -2.20 -11.74
C ILE A 78 -20.24 -1.79 -12.49
N GLY A 79 -19.17 -1.39 -11.74
CA GLY A 79 -17.87 -1.05 -12.30
C GLY A 79 -16.78 -2.00 -11.80
N VAL A 80 -15.82 -2.31 -12.68
CA VAL A 80 -14.61 -3.09 -12.36
C VAL A 80 -13.39 -2.25 -12.71
N GLY A 81 -12.56 -1.99 -11.70
CA GLY A 81 -11.34 -1.20 -11.83
C GLY A 81 -10.09 -1.94 -11.39
N GLY A 82 -8.93 -1.32 -11.59
CA GLY A 82 -7.64 -1.79 -11.12
C GLY A 82 -6.86 -2.64 -12.13
N CYS A 83 -5.81 -3.32 -11.65
CA CYS A 83 -4.84 -3.99 -12.52
C CYS A 83 -5.43 -5.16 -13.33
N VAL A 84 -6.39 -5.92 -12.79
CA VAL A 84 -7.07 -6.97 -13.57
C VAL A 84 -7.93 -6.34 -14.66
N ALA A 85 -8.57 -5.20 -14.37
CA ALA A 85 -9.34 -4.48 -15.36
C ALA A 85 -8.48 -4.00 -16.53
N SER A 86 -7.28 -3.46 -16.25
CA SER A 86 -6.31 -3.07 -17.29
C SER A 86 -5.82 -4.25 -18.11
N GLN A 87 -5.65 -5.42 -17.49
CA GLN A 87 -5.16 -6.63 -18.17
C GLN A 87 -6.24 -7.27 -19.06
N GLU A 88 -7.46 -7.39 -18.56
CA GLU A 88 -8.55 -8.13 -19.21
C GLU A 88 -9.41 -7.24 -20.14
N GLY A 89 -9.53 -5.96 -19.82
CA GLY A 89 -10.31 -5.02 -20.63
C GLY A 89 -11.72 -5.52 -20.92
N ASP A 90 -12.08 -5.56 -22.21
CA ASP A 90 -13.41 -5.99 -22.68
C ASP A 90 -13.73 -7.47 -22.38
N HIS A 91 -12.73 -8.32 -22.14
CA HIS A 91 -12.96 -9.73 -21.76
C HIS A 91 -13.75 -9.86 -20.45
N ILE A 92 -13.61 -8.88 -19.52
CA ILE A 92 -14.44 -8.87 -18.31
C ILE A 92 -15.92 -8.85 -18.66
N ARG A 93 -16.32 -8.00 -19.63
CA ARG A 93 -17.71 -7.86 -20.03
C ARG A 93 -18.23 -9.05 -20.84
N GLN A 94 -17.37 -9.68 -21.65
CA GLN A 94 -17.73 -10.91 -22.35
C GLN A 94 -18.11 -12.03 -21.37
N ARG A 95 -17.40 -12.15 -20.24
CA ARG A 95 -17.69 -13.13 -19.18
C ARG A 95 -18.76 -12.68 -18.19
N ALA A 96 -18.89 -11.38 -17.96
CA ALA A 96 -19.84 -10.78 -17.02
C ALA A 96 -20.58 -9.59 -17.68
N PRO A 97 -21.61 -9.84 -18.52
CA PRO A 97 -22.34 -8.78 -19.26
C PRO A 97 -23.07 -7.77 -18.35
N CYS A 98 -23.19 -8.04 -17.06
CA CYS A 98 -23.79 -7.12 -16.09
C CYS A 98 -22.88 -5.94 -15.73
N VAL A 99 -21.61 -5.96 -16.15
CA VAL A 99 -20.64 -4.88 -15.89
C VAL A 99 -20.87 -3.73 -16.85
N ASP A 100 -21.07 -2.54 -16.31
CA ASP A 100 -21.31 -1.31 -17.07
C ASP A 100 -20.02 -0.53 -17.34
N ILE A 101 -19.07 -0.57 -16.40
CA ILE A 101 -17.83 0.22 -16.47
C ILE A 101 -16.63 -0.69 -16.24
N VAL A 102 -15.64 -0.63 -17.12
CA VAL A 102 -14.31 -1.23 -16.93
C VAL A 102 -13.27 -0.13 -17.07
N PHE A 103 -12.43 0.05 -16.05
CA PHE A 103 -11.44 1.14 -16.05
C PHE A 103 -10.11 0.71 -15.44
N GLY A 104 -9.03 1.27 -15.98
CA GLY A 104 -7.68 1.06 -15.45
C GLY A 104 -7.39 1.92 -14.21
N PRO A 105 -6.31 1.65 -13.47
CA PRO A 105 -5.87 2.51 -12.37
C PRO A 105 -5.58 3.94 -12.84
N GLN A 106 -5.15 4.09 -14.10
CA GLN A 106 -4.78 5.40 -14.67
C GLN A 106 -5.97 6.25 -15.07
N THR A 107 -7.15 5.66 -15.23
CA THR A 107 -8.36 6.34 -15.68
C THR A 107 -9.42 6.51 -14.59
N LEU A 108 -9.09 6.19 -13.32
CA LEU A 108 -10.03 6.31 -12.21
C LEU A 108 -10.60 7.72 -12.02
N HIS A 109 -9.84 8.76 -12.36
CA HIS A 109 -10.25 10.16 -12.29
C HIS A 109 -11.40 10.51 -13.26
N ARG A 110 -11.59 9.71 -14.34
CA ARG A 110 -12.69 9.85 -15.31
C ARG A 110 -13.96 9.10 -14.90
N LEU A 111 -13.97 8.44 -13.73
CA LEU A 111 -15.11 7.66 -13.26
C LEU A 111 -16.42 8.45 -13.20
N PRO A 112 -16.46 9.75 -12.78
CA PRO A 112 -17.67 10.57 -12.86
C PRO A 112 -18.25 10.70 -14.26
N GLU A 113 -17.40 10.89 -15.27
CA GLU A 113 -17.80 11.00 -16.69
C GLU A 113 -18.32 9.67 -17.22
N MET A 114 -17.66 8.55 -16.86
CA MET A 114 -18.09 7.19 -17.25
C MET A 114 -19.47 6.88 -16.67
N ILE A 115 -19.71 7.22 -15.41
CA ILE A 115 -21.03 7.04 -14.75
C ILE A 115 -22.11 7.86 -15.46
N ASN A 116 -21.83 9.12 -15.80
CA ASN A 116 -22.77 9.96 -16.53
C ASN A 116 -23.07 9.40 -17.93
N THR A 117 -22.07 8.89 -18.63
CA THR A 117 -22.22 8.25 -19.94
C THR A 117 -23.13 7.03 -19.83
N VAL A 118 -22.86 6.11 -18.89
CA VAL A 118 -23.70 4.91 -18.68
C VAL A 118 -25.14 5.29 -18.36
N ARG A 119 -25.36 6.30 -17.51
CA ARG A 119 -26.71 6.77 -17.15
C ARG A 119 -27.46 7.37 -18.32
N GLY A 120 -26.76 8.17 -19.14
CA GLY A 120 -27.36 8.85 -20.29
C GLY A 120 -27.63 7.94 -21.46
N THR A 121 -26.68 7.09 -21.81
CA THR A 121 -26.75 6.25 -23.03
C THR A 121 -27.22 4.83 -22.78
N LYS A 122 -27.21 4.37 -21.53
CA LYS A 122 -27.38 2.96 -21.14
C LYS A 122 -26.41 2.01 -21.83
N SER A 123 -25.32 2.56 -22.37
CA SER A 123 -24.25 1.82 -23.01
C SER A 123 -23.06 1.67 -22.06
N PRO A 124 -22.40 0.52 -22.04
CA PRO A 124 -21.24 0.31 -21.19
C PRO A 124 -20.02 1.10 -21.67
N VAL A 125 -19.12 1.38 -20.74
CA VAL A 125 -17.88 2.14 -20.99
C VAL A 125 -16.67 1.29 -20.60
N VAL A 126 -15.66 1.24 -21.46
CA VAL A 126 -14.36 0.61 -21.19
C VAL A 126 -13.27 1.65 -21.46
N ASP A 127 -12.52 2.03 -20.42
CA ASP A 127 -11.37 2.94 -20.54
C ASP A 127 -10.20 2.39 -19.71
N ILE A 128 -9.31 1.70 -20.39
CA ILE A 128 -8.06 1.15 -19.85
C ILE A 128 -6.84 1.84 -20.50
N SER A 129 -7.02 3.05 -20.99
CA SER A 129 -5.95 3.85 -21.56
C SER A 129 -4.92 4.28 -20.51
N PHE A 130 -3.76 4.72 -20.98
CA PHE A 130 -2.69 5.28 -20.16
C PHE A 130 -2.52 6.77 -20.50
N PRO A 131 -3.37 7.66 -19.95
CA PRO A 131 -3.20 9.08 -20.16
C PRO A 131 -1.91 9.54 -19.44
N GLU A 132 -1.16 10.44 -20.10
CA GLU A 132 -0.03 11.09 -19.46
C GLU A 132 -0.53 12.01 -18.32
N ILE A 133 -0.06 11.76 -17.08
CA ILE A 133 -0.14 12.61 -15.86
C ILE A 133 -1.55 13.05 -15.39
N GLU A 134 -2.60 13.05 -16.21
CA GLU A 134 -3.94 13.58 -15.87
C GLU A 134 -4.52 13.09 -14.53
N LYS A 135 -4.15 11.89 -14.09
CA LYS A 135 -4.74 11.28 -12.89
C LYS A 135 -4.52 12.12 -11.64
N PHE A 136 -3.30 12.56 -11.40
CA PHE A 136 -2.96 13.27 -10.16
C PHE A 136 -3.51 14.69 -10.13
N ASP A 137 -3.58 15.35 -11.28
CA ASP A 137 -4.09 16.73 -11.41
C ASP A 137 -5.61 16.84 -11.14
N ARG A 138 -6.34 15.74 -11.24
CA ARG A 138 -7.80 15.70 -11.13
C ARG A 138 -8.33 15.00 -9.89
N LEU A 139 -7.46 14.65 -8.95
CA LEU A 139 -7.90 14.06 -7.69
C LEU A 139 -8.41 15.16 -6.74
N PRO A 140 -9.46 14.88 -5.93
CA PRO A 140 -9.96 15.82 -4.94
C PRO A 140 -8.95 16.01 -3.80
N GLU A 141 -9.17 17.05 -2.99
CA GLU A 141 -8.41 17.26 -1.76
C GLU A 141 -8.42 16.00 -0.90
N PRO A 142 -7.28 15.66 -0.26
CA PRO A 142 -7.17 14.45 0.52
C PRO A 142 -8.00 14.54 1.80
N ARG A 143 -8.62 13.42 2.17
CA ARG A 143 -9.37 13.29 3.42
C ARG A 143 -8.72 12.24 4.32
N ALA A 144 -8.45 12.63 5.57
CA ALA A 144 -7.94 11.69 6.57
C ALA A 144 -9.05 10.75 7.04
N GLU A 145 -8.78 9.44 7.01
CA GLU A 145 -9.67 8.40 7.54
C GLU A 145 -9.22 7.91 8.93
N GLY A 146 -8.06 8.37 9.39
CA GLY A 146 -7.46 7.99 10.67
C GLY A 146 -6.08 8.63 10.85
N PRO A 147 -5.29 8.14 11.82
CA PRO A 147 -3.98 8.70 12.12
C PRO A 147 -2.88 8.28 11.13
N THR A 148 -3.19 7.40 10.19
CA THR A 148 -2.28 6.93 9.15
C THR A 148 -2.87 7.19 7.78
N ALA A 149 -2.03 7.51 6.79
CA ALA A 149 -2.47 7.71 5.42
C ALA A 149 -1.52 7.06 4.41
N PHE A 150 -2.09 6.58 3.31
CA PHE A 150 -1.34 6.20 2.12
C PHE A 150 -1.22 7.40 1.19
N VAL A 151 -0.02 7.62 0.65
CA VAL A 151 0.24 8.70 -0.32
C VAL A 151 1.00 8.11 -1.50
N SER A 152 0.38 8.12 -2.68
CA SER A 152 1.05 7.69 -3.91
C SER A 152 2.02 8.79 -4.35
N ILE A 153 3.30 8.46 -4.46
CA ILE A 153 4.36 9.39 -4.91
C ILE A 153 4.75 9.16 -6.36
N MET A 154 4.47 7.97 -6.88
CA MET A 154 4.77 7.60 -8.26
C MET A 154 3.88 6.42 -8.70
N GLU A 155 3.74 6.24 -9.99
CA GLU A 155 3.10 5.08 -10.60
C GLU A 155 3.91 4.52 -11.76
N GLY A 156 3.64 3.24 -12.11
CA GLY A 156 4.35 2.54 -13.15
C GLY A 156 5.74 2.05 -12.74
N CYS A 157 6.43 1.36 -13.65
CA CYS A 157 7.78 0.86 -13.38
C CYS A 157 8.51 0.52 -14.69
N ASN A 158 9.72 1.04 -14.87
CA ASN A 158 10.57 0.84 -16.05
C ASN A 158 11.60 -0.28 -15.88
N LYS A 159 11.50 -1.13 -14.84
CA LYS A 159 12.48 -2.21 -14.62
C LYS A 159 12.23 -3.42 -15.53
N TYR A 160 11.02 -3.63 -16.00
CA TYR A 160 10.65 -4.72 -16.91
C TYR A 160 11.21 -6.08 -16.48
N CYS A 161 11.13 -6.38 -15.17
CA CYS A 161 11.45 -7.71 -14.65
C CYS A 161 10.61 -8.75 -15.40
N THR A 162 11.20 -9.87 -15.80
CA THR A 162 10.59 -10.80 -16.77
C THR A 162 9.28 -11.44 -16.30
N PHE A 163 9.03 -11.48 -15.00
CA PHE A 163 7.82 -12.05 -14.39
C PHE A 163 6.72 -11.00 -14.09
N CYS A 164 7.03 -9.70 -14.26
CA CYS A 164 6.21 -8.63 -13.70
C CYS A 164 5.27 -8.01 -14.73
N VAL A 165 3.98 -7.90 -14.38
CA VAL A 165 2.95 -7.28 -15.24
C VAL A 165 2.80 -5.77 -15.02
N VAL A 166 3.49 -5.18 -14.04
CA VAL A 166 3.31 -3.76 -13.68
C VAL A 166 3.48 -2.82 -14.88
N PRO A 167 4.53 -2.92 -15.73
CA PRO A 167 4.66 -2.04 -16.89
C PRO A 167 3.46 -2.11 -17.84
N TYR A 168 2.80 -3.26 -17.90
CA TYR A 168 1.66 -3.51 -18.80
C TYR A 168 0.30 -3.16 -18.22
N THR A 169 0.21 -2.99 -16.88
CA THR A 169 -1.05 -2.72 -16.18
C THR A 169 -1.11 -1.35 -15.52
N ARG A 170 0.05 -0.76 -15.20
CA ARG A 170 0.17 0.59 -14.61
C ARG A 170 1.01 1.55 -15.47
N GLY A 171 1.61 1.05 -16.54
CA GLY A 171 2.36 1.86 -17.51
C GLY A 171 3.81 2.11 -17.08
N GLU A 172 4.42 3.06 -17.79
CA GLU A 172 5.75 3.55 -17.53
C GLU A 172 5.82 4.32 -16.20
N GLU A 173 7.04 4.47 -15.69
CA GLU A 173 7.30 5.14 -14.43
C GLU A 173 7.05 6.65 -14.55
N VAL A 174 6.13 7.15 -13.73
CA VAL A 174 5.80 8.57 -13.60
C VAL A 174 5.88 8.97 -12.14
N SER A 175 6.80 9.87 -11.81
CA SER A 175 6.93 10.49 -10.49
C SER A 175 6.04 11.73 -10.41
N ARG A 176 5.28 11.86 -9.31
CA ARG A 176 4.53 13.09 -9.04
C ARG A 176 5.47 14.25 -8.70
N PRO A 177 5.10 15.51 -8.99
CA PRO A 177 5.82 16.67 -8.49
C PRO A 177 5.95 16.62 -6.96
N SER A 178 7.14 16.97 -6.44
CA SER A 178 7.41 16.93 -5.00
C SER A 178 6.50 17.86 -4.22
N ASP A 179 6.26 19.05 -4.74
CA ASP A 179 5.42 20.07 -4.08
C ASP A 179 3.98 19.59 -3.88
N ASP A 180 3.40 18.88 -4.86
CA ASP A 180 2.06 18.31 -4.77
C ASP A 180 1.97 17.24 -3.68
N ILE A 181 3.03 16.40 -3.56
CA ILE A 181 3.12 15.38 -2.52
C ILE A 181 3.22 16.05 -1.13
N LEU A 182 4.08 17.05 -1.00
CA LEU A 182 4.27 17.77 0.26
C LEU A 182 3.00 18.51 0.67
N LEU A 183 2.29 19.12 -0.28
CA LEU A 183 1.00 19.78 -0.02
C LEU A 183 -0.05 18.76 0.45
N GLU A 184 -0.19 17.60 -0.23
CA GLU A 184 -1.12 16.55 0.17
C GLU A 184 -0.81 16.07 1.59
N ILE A 185 0.47 15.81 1.92
CA ILE A 185 0.88 15.35 3.25
C ILE A 185 0.63 16.43 4.31
N ALA A 186 0.91 17.71 4.02
CA ALA A 186 0.64 18.79 4.94
C ALA A 186 -0.86 18.95 5.24
N GLN A 187 -1.71 18.81 4.22
CA GLN A 187 -3.17 18.82 4.39
C GLN A 187 -3.66 17.64 5.23
N LEU A 188 -3.08 16.44 5.05
CA LEU A 188 -3.37 15.27 5.87
C LEU A 188 -2.89 15.45 7.32
N ALA A 189 -1.69 16.01 7.52
CA ALA A 189 -1.16 16.33 8.85
C ALA A 189 -2.06 17.32 9.60
N ALA A 190 -2.56 18.37 8.91
CA ALA A 190 -3.51 19.30 9.47
C ALA A 190 -4.85 18.67 9.89
N GLN A 191 -5.21 17.52 9.30
CA GLN A 191 -6.38 16.73 9.68
C GLN A 191 -6.08 15.67 10.77
N GLY A 192 -4.84 15.60 11.27
CA GLY A 192 -4.43 14.71 12.36
C GLY A 192 -3.77 13.41 11.92
N VAL A 193 -3.39 13.26 10.66
CA VAL A 193 -2.52 12.17 10.22
C VAL A 193 -1.13 12.38 10.81
N ARG A 194 -0.56 11.32 11.38
CA ARG A 194 0.76 11.31 12.03
C ARG A 194 1.75 10.34 11.40
N GLU A 195 1.25 9.34 10.70
CA GLU A 195 2.07 8.40 9.94
C GLU A 195 1.66 8.43 8.48
N VAL A 196 2.61 8.59 7.58
CA VAL A 196 2.40 8.43 6.14
C VAL A 196 3.14 7.22 5.61
N ASN A 197 2.49 6.50 4.70
CA ASN A 197 3.10 5.41 3.96
C ASN A 197 3.18 5.79 2.48
N LEU A 198 4.39 6.05 2.01
CA LEU A 198 4.65 6.45 0.64
C LEU A 198 4.56 5.24 -0.29
N LEU A 199 3.72 5.34 -1.29
CA LEU A 199 3.39 4.24 -2.20
C LEU A 199 3.84 4.50 -3.63
N GLY A 200 4.17 3.43 -4.31
CA GLY A 200 4.51 3.37 -5.72
C GLY A 200 4.84 1.94 -6.13
N GLN A 201 5.25 1.72 -7.36
CA GLN A 201 5.68 0.40 -7.82
C GLN A 201 7.20 0.22 -7.72
N ASN A 202 7.93 1.33 -7.52
CA ASN A 202 9.38 1.36 -7.34
C ASN A 202 9.77 2.68 -6.65
N VAL A 203 9.34 2.87 -5.40
CA VAL A 203 9.39 4.18 -4.70
C VAL A 203 10.79 4.78 -4.61
N ASN A 204 11.82 3.95 -4.48
CA ASN A 204 13.20 4.43 -4.38
C ASN A 204 13.82 4.88 -5.72
N ALA A 205 13.10 4.69 -6.84
CA ALA A 205 13.42 5.31 -8.13
C ALA A 205 12.78 6.70 -8.32
N TYR A 206 12.03 7.19 -7.33
CA TYR A 206 11.35 8.48 -7.42
C TYR A 206 12.30 9.62 -7.85
N ARG A 207 11.85 10.40 -8.84
CA ARG A 207 12.53 11.57 -9.41
C ARG A 207 11.45 12.57 -9.83
N GLY A 208 10.83 13.23 -8.84
CA GLY A 208 9.78 14.22 -9.09
C GLY A 208 10.35 15.60 -9.39
N ALA A 209 9.67 16.35 -10.24
CA ALA A 209 10.00 17.75 -10.45
C ALA A 209 9.62 18.60 -9.23
N THR A 210 10.46 19.57 -8.90
CA THR A 210 10.10 20.66 -7.99
C THR A 210 9.41 21.80 -8.75
N PHE A 211 8.83 22.76 -8.05
CA PHE A 211 8.24 23.95 -8.66
C PHE A 211 9.24 24.73 -9.52
N ASP A 212 10.50 24.75 -9.14
CA ASP A 212 11.58 25.45 -9.87
C ASP A 212 12.12 24.65 -11.06
N GLY A 213 11.59 23.45 -11.30
CA GLY A 213 12.00 22.57 -12.40
C GLY A 213 13.22 21.70 -12.10
N GLU A 214 13.74 21.73 -10.88
CA GLU A 214 14.79 20.83 -10.42
C GLU A 214 14.22 19.42 -10.17
N ILE A 215 15.09 18.44 -10.03
CA ILE A 215 14.69 17.05 -9.71
C ILE A 215 14.87 16.78 -8.21
N CYS A 216 13.77 16.47 -7.54
CA CYS A 216 13.76 15.97 -6.18
C CYS A 216 13.97 14.45 -6.19
N THR A 217 15.01 13.96 -5.55
CA THR A 217 15.28 12.53 -5.38
C THR A 217 14.41 11.93 -4.27
N PHE A 218 14.35 10.59 -4.19
CA PHE A 218 13.62 9.93 -3.11
C PHE A 218 14.19 10.25 -1.73
N ALA A 219 15.53 10.33 -1.59
CA ALA A 219 16.18 10.70 -0.34
C ALA A 219 15.84 12.12 0.09
N GLU A 220 15.79 13.07 -0.84
CA GLU A 220 15.38 14.44 -0.59
C GLU A 220 13.91 14.51 -0.20
N LEU A 221 13.02 13.81 -0.93
CA LEU A 221 11.60 13.75 -0.61
C LEU A 221 11.38 13.24 0.82
N LEU A 222 12.07 12.18 1.25
CA LEU A 222 11.96 11.65 2.61
C LEU A 222 12.32 12.70 3.67
N ARG A 223 13.40 13.49 3.45
CA ARG A 223 13.78 14.58 4.36
C ARG A 223 12.75 15.71 4.40
N LEU A 224 12.21 16.07 3.23
CA LEU A 224 11.17 17.10 3.14
C LEU A 224 9.88 16.67 3.83
N VAL A 225 9.47 15.41 3.66
CA VAL A 225 8.30 14.84 4.37
C VAL A 225 8.53 14.81 5.88
N ALA A 226 9.72 14.43 6.34
CA ALA A 226 10.08 14.43 7.76
C ALA A 226 10.05 15.83 8.38
N ALA A 227 10.25 16.88 7.58
CA ALA A 227 10.20 18.28 8.02
C ALA A 227 8.76 18.82 8.14
N ILE A 228 7.73 18.08 7.70
CA ILE A 228 6.33 18.53 7.81
C ILE A 228 5.88 18.40 9.27
N ASP A 229 5.44 19.53 9.87
CA ASP A 229 4.93 19.56 11.24
C ASP A 229 3.68 18.67 11.37
N GLY A 230 3.70 17.77 12.35
CA GLY A 230 2.62 16.80 12.59
C GLY A 230 2.84 15.42 11.97
N ILE A 231 3.82 15.23 11.10
CA ILE A 231 4.24 13.90 10.63
C ILE A 231 5.36 13.39 11.54
N ASP A 232 5.06 12.35 12.29
CA ASP A 232 5.98 11.77 13.28
C ASP A 232 6.55 10.42 12.82
N ARG A 233 5.97 9.83 11.75
CA ARG A 233 6.41 8.53 11.25
C ARG A 233 6.22 8.41 9.74
N ILE A 234 7.26 7.93 9.07
CA ILE A 234 7.29 7.71 7.63
C ILE A 234 7.56 6.23 7.36
N ARG A 235 6.76 5.65 6.48
CA ARG A 235 6.97 4.33 5.87
C ARG A 235 6.97 4.44 4.36
N PHE A 236 7.57 3.47 3.72
CA PHE A 236 7.41 3.26 2.29
C PHE A 236 7.46 1.77 1.95
N THR A 237 6.90 1.41 0.81
CA THR A 237 6.88 0.02 0.34
C THR A 237 7.16 -0.04 -1.16
N THR A 238 7.58 -1.21 -1.61
CA THR A 238 7.83 -1.50 -3.03
C THR A 238 9.07 -0.79 -3.56
N SER A 239 10.24 -1.30 -3.14
CA SER A 239 11.56 -0.82 -3.54
C SER A 239 12.28 -1.82 -4.43
N HIS A 240 13.26 -1.34 -5.19
CA HIS A 240 14.14 -2.19 -5.99
C HIS A 240 15.59 -2.02 -5.53
N PRO A 241 16.36 -3.12 -5.32
CA PRO A 241 17.72 -3.04 -4.78
C PRO A 241 18.67 -2.14 -5.60
N ILE A 242 18.53 -2.12 -6.92
CA ILE A 242 19.39 -1.31 -7.80
C ILE A 242 19.24 0.20 -7.59
N GLU A 243 18.09 0.65 -7.10
CA GLU A 243 17.80 2.06 -6.80
C GLU A 243 18.07 2.41 -5.34
N PHE A 244 18.60 1.47 -4.53
CA PHE A 244 18.87 1.71 -3.13
C PHE A 244 20.27 2.31 -2.94
N THR A 245 20.34 3.63 -3.07
CA THR A 245 21.55 4.43 -3.10
C THR A 245 22.07 4.78 -1.69
N ASP A 246 23.31 5.23 -1.59
CA ASP A 246 23.94 5.56 -0.30
C ASP A 246 23.25 6.77 0.38
N ASP A 247 22.69 7.71 -0.37
CA ASP A 247 21.92 8.85 0.16
C ASP A 247 20.62 8.41 0.86
N ILE A 248 19.96 7.32 0.40
CA ILE A 248 18.83 6.72 1.11
C ILE A 248 19.30 6.08 2.42
N ILE A 249 20.48 5.45 2.44
CA ILE A 249 21.08 4.91 3.67
C ILE A 249 21.36 6.03 4.67
N ASP A 250 21.82 7.19 4.19
CA ASP A 250 22.07 8.37 5.03
C ASP A 250 20.75 8.90 5.64
N VAL A 251 19.63 8.87 4.90
CA VAL A 251 18.31 9.21 5.46
C VAL A 251 17.94 8.28 6.62
N TYR A 252 18.20 6.99 6.51
CA TYR A 252 17.97 6.07 7.64
C TYR A 252 18.82 6.41 8.86
N ARG A 253 20.03 6.93 8.66
CA ARG A 253 20.90 7.37 9.76
C ARG A 253 20.39 8.64 10.45
N ASP A 254 19.94 9.61 9.65
CA ASP A 254 19.81 11.00 10.07
C ASP A 254 18.34 11.41 10.33
N THR A 255 17.35 10.59 9.92
CA THR A 255 15.91 10.92 9.95
C THR A 255 15.19 9.97 10.93
N PRO A 256 14.92 10.39 12.17
CA PRO A 256 14.27 9.55 13.18
C PRO A 256 12.81 9.22 12.85
N GLU A 257 12.12 10.04 12.04
CA GLU A 257 10.75 9.81 11.60
C GLU A 257 10.64 8.59 10.66
N LEU A 258 11.72 8.24 9.95
CA LEU A 258 11.76 7.06 9.10
C LEU A 258 11.91 5.81 9.98
N VAL A 259 10.94 4.89 9.88
CA VAL A 259 10.88 3.70 10.73
C VAL A 259 12.07 2.77 10.55
N SER A 260 12.46 2.06 11.63
CA SER A 260 13.50 1.01 11.62
C SER A 260 12.97 -0.29 10.96
N PHE A 261 12.42 -0.15 9.76
CA PHE A 261 11.90 -1.25 8.95
C PHE A 261 12.06 -0.95 7.47
N LEU A 262 12.51 -1.91 6.70
CA LEU A 262 12.62 -1.81 5.24
C LEU A 262 12.08 -3.06 4.56
N HIS A 263 11.15 -2.86 3.62
CA HIS A 263 10.75 -3.89 2.67
C HIS A 263 11.52 -3.72 1.34
N LEU A 264 12.47 -4.63 1.08
CA LEU A 264 13.32 -4.59 -0.13
C LEU A 264 13.29 -5.95 -0.85
N PRO A 265 12.40 -6.11 -1.84
CA PRO A 265 12.22 -7.37 -2.56
C PRO A 265 13.48 -7.81 -3.31
N VAL A 266 14.08 -8.94 -2.92
CA VAL A 266 15.23 -9.56 -3.60
C VAL A 266 14.79 -10.54 -4.68
N GLN A 267 13.70 -11.26 -4.47
CA GLN A 267 13.06 -12.28 -5.29
C GLN A 267 13.76 -13.65 -5.27
N SER A 268 15.09 -13.72 -5.37
CA SER A 268 15.90 -14.94 -5.33
C SER A 268 17.28 -14.67 -4.72
N GLY A 269 17.91 -15.68 -4.15
CA GLY A 269 19.30 -15.64 -3.69
C GLY A 269 20.30 -16.17 -4.70
N ALA A 270 19.84 -16.63 -5.87
CA ALA A 270 20.68 -17.20 -6.91
C ALA A 270 20.91 -16.18 -8.04
N ASP A 271 22.15 -15.78 -8.28
CA ASP A 271 22.48 -14.77 -9.30
C ASP A 271 22.02 -15.18 -10.72
N ARG A 272 22.04 -16.48 -11.01
CA ARG A 272 21.53 -17.02 -12.28
C ARG A 272 20.03 -16.73 -12.44
N ILE A 273 19.24 -16.96 -11.40
CA ILE A 273 17.79 -16.70 -11.40
C ILE A 273 17.53 -15.19 -11.42
N LEU A 274 18.28 -14.39 -10.64
CA LEU A 274 18.19 -12.93 -10.69
C LEU A 274 18.44 -12.38 -12.11
N THR A 275 19.41 -12.96 -12.84
CA THR A 275 19.68 -12.60 -14.23
C THR A 275 18.51 -12.95 -15.15
N LEU A 276 17.93 -14.16 -15.02
CA LEU A 276 16.75 -14.57 -15.79
C LEU A 276 15.51 -13.70 -15.48
N MET A 277 15.41 -13.24 -14.24
CA MET A 277 14.37 -12.30 -13.79
C MET A 277 14.62 -10.84 -14.23
N LYS A 278 15.78 -10.53 -14.83
CA LYS A 278 16.23 -9.15 -15.12
C LYS A 278 16.26 -8.24 -13.88
N ARG A 279 16.75 -8.75 -12.75
CA ARG A 279 16.82 -7.97 -11.51
C ARG A 279 18.02 -7.00 -11.47
N ALA A 280 18.98 -7.15 -12.36
CA ALA A 280 20.14 -6.27 -12.54
C ALA A 280 21.01 -6.06 -11.26
N HIS A 281 20.92 -6.99 -10.30
CA HIS A 281 21.78 -7.04 -9.11
C HIS A 281 22.10 -8.49 -8.76
N THR A 282 23.16 -8.68 -7.98
CA THR A 282 23.59 -9.97 -7.42
C THR A 282 23.20 -10.11 -5.95
N ALA A 283 23.21 -11.33 -5.43
CA ALA A 283 23.01 -11.59 -4.02
C ALA A 283 24.11 -10.93 -3.14
N LEU A 284 25.34 -10.80 -3.67
CA LEU A 284 26.42 -10.14 -2.97
C LEU A 284 26.22 -8.63 -2.84
N GLU A 285 25.76 -7.97 -3.90
CA GLU A 285 25.41 -6.53 -3.89
C GLU A 285 24.25 -6.27 -2.94
N TYR A 286 23.21 -7.12 -2.96
CA TYR A 286 22.11 -7.03 -2.01
C TYR A 286 22.61 -7.12 -0.55
N LYS A 287 23.46 -8.10 -0.23
CA LYS A 287 24.08 -8.23 1.10
C LYS A 287 24.91 -7.00 1.49
N ALA A 288 25.59 -6.37 0.52
CA ALA A 288 26.37 -5.16 0.76
C ALA A 288 25.46 -3.98 1.15
N ILE A 289 24.32 -3.80 0.48
CA ILE A 289 23.30 -2.80 0.83
C ILE A 289 22.81 -3.03 2.27
N ILE A 290 22.40 -4.25 2.60
CA ILE A 290 21.89 -4.56 3.95
C ILE A 290 22.95 -4.33 5.04
N ARG A 291 24.23 -4.64 4.75
CA ARG A 291 25.33 -4.39 5.69
C ARG A 291 25.52 -2.89 5.97
N LYS A 292 25.52 -2.07 4.91
CA LYS A 292 25.63 -0.61 5.04
C LYS A 292 24.43 -0.05 5.83
N LEU A 293 23.23 -0.53 5.50
CA LEU A 293 22.00 -0.10 6.16
C LEU A 293 22.00 -0.44 7.66
N ARG A 294 22.41 -1.67 8.04
CA ARG A 294 22.55 -2.05 9.45
C ARG A 294 23.67 -1.32 10.18
N ALA A 295 24.70 -0.85 9.47
CA ALA A 295 25.71 0.04 10.06
C ALA A 295 25.13 1.44 10.34
N ALA A 296 24.22 1.94 9.48
CA ALA A 296 23.56 3.22 9.67
C ALA A 296 22.42 3.16 10.71
N ARG A 297 21.62 2.08 10.70
CA ARG A 297 20.48 1.83 11.61
C ARG A 297 20.57 0.39 12.13
N PRO A 298 21.25 0.14 13.29
CA PRO A 298 21.55 -1.22 13.77
C PRO A 298 20.33 -2.07 14.12
N ASP A 299 19.24 -1.45 14.51
CA ASP A 299 17.96 -2.08 14.92
C ASP A 299 16.99 -2.30 13.76
N ILE A 300 17.39 -2.00 12.52
CA ILE A 300 16.50 -2.11 11.37
C ILE A 300 16.16 -3.56 11.07
N GLU A 301 14.87 -3.83 10.93
CA GLU A 301 14.37 -5.13 10.47
C GLU A 301 14.09 -5.09 8.95
N ILE A 302 14.46 -6.17 8.28
CA ILE A 302 14.41 -6.28 6.82
C ILE A 302 13.36 -7.28 6.40
N SER A 303 12.47 -6.89 5.52
CA SER A 303 11.47 -7.72 4.86
C SER A 303 11.75 -7.83 3.36
N SER A 304 11.31 -8.91 2.75
CA SER A 304 11.53 -9.14 1.32
C SER A 304 10.40 -9.94 0.69
N ASP A 305 10.41 -10.02 -0.64
CA ASP A 305 9.60 -10.97 -1.42
C ASP A 305 10.51 -12.04 -2.03
N PHE A 306 9.97 -13.27 -2.14
CA PHE A 306 10.63 -14.42 -2.76
C PHE A 306 9.70 -15.11 -3.75
N ILE A 307 10.22 -15.41 -4.93
CA ILE A 307 9.55 -16.22 -5.95
C ILE A 307 10.26 -17.57 -6.04
N ILE A 308 9.53 -18.64 -5.80
CA ILE A 308 10.01 -20.03 -5.82
C ILE A 308 9.49 -20.74 -7.06
N GLY A 309 10.30 -21.64 -7.61
CA GLY A 309 9.94 -22.39 -8.82
C GLY A 309 9.85 -21.49 -10.06
N PHE A 310 10.70 -20.46 -10.12
CA PHE A 310 10.88 -19.72 -11.36
C PHE A 310 11.37 -20.66 -12.47
N PRO A 311 10.92 -20.53 -13.73
CA PRO A 311 11.33 -21.42 -14.82
C PRO A 311 12.83 -21.64 -14.87
N GLY A 312 13.25 -22.91 -14.82
CA GLY A 312 14.65 -23.31 -14.80
C GLY A 312 15.34 -23.20 -13.43
N GLU A 313 14.64 -22.92 -12.33
CA GLU A 313 15.23 -22.92 -10.97
C GLU A 313 15.67 -24.33 -10.57
N THR A 314 16.98 -24.52 -10.37
CA THR A 314 17.55 -25.78 -9.90
C THR A 314 17.51 -25.88 -8.37
N GLN A 315 17.77 -27.10 -7.85
CA GLN A 315 17.93 -27.30 -6.41
C GLN A 315 19.06 -26.44 -5.83
N GLN A 316 20.17 -26.27 -6.56
CA GLN A 316 21.29 -25.43 -6.15
C GLN A 316 20.88 -23.95 -6.06
N ASP A 317 20.04 -23.45 -6.98
CA ASP A 317 19.54 -22.09 -6.93
C ASP A 317 18.63 -21.86 -5.71
N PHE A 318 17.78 -22.84 -5.40
CA PHE A 318 16.95 -22.80 -4.21
C PHE A 318 17.81 -22.80 -2.92
N GLU A 319 18.85 -23.61 -2.84
CA GLU A 319 19.79 -23.63 -1.71
C GLU A 319 20.52 -22.29 -1.53
N GLN A 320 20.89 -21.62 -2.63
CA GLN A 320 21.46 -20.27 -2.57
C GLN A 320 20.45 -19.26 -2.00
N THR A 321 19.17 -19.39 -2.37
CA THR A 321 18.09 -18.54 -1.80
C THR A 321 17.93 -18.80 -0.30
N MET A 322 17.92 -20.07 0.12
CA MET A 322 17.87 -20.41 1.55
C MET A 322 19.08 -19.92 2.33
N LYS A 323 20.28 -19.96 1.71
CA LYS A 323 21.49 -19.40 2.30
C LYS A 323 21.38 -17.87 2.46
N LEU A 324 20.89 -17.16 1.46
CA LEU A 324 20.65 -15.70 1.57
C LEU A 324 19.70 -15.40 2.71
N ILE A 325 18.60 -16.14 2.85
CA ILE A 325 17.62 -15.98 3.92
C ILE A 325 18.28 -16.17 5.29
N ALA A 326 19.13 -17.18 5.44
CA ALA A 326 19.87 -17.42 6.68
C ALA A 326 20.87 -16.29 7.01
N ASP A 327 21.62 -15.84 5.99
CA ASP A 327 22.69 -14.84 6.15
C ASP A 327 22.11 -13.45 6.52
N ILE A 328 20.98 -13.07 5.92
CA ILE A 328 20.33 -11.77 6.17
C ILE A 328 19.47 -11.81 7.43
N ASN A 329 18.89 -12.95 7.76
CA ASN A 329 17.91 -13.09 8.86
C ASN A 329 16.72 -12.13 8.67
N PHE A 330 15.94 -12.35 7.61
CA PHE A 330 14.78 -11.54 7.28
C PHE A 330 13.68 -11.65 8.35
N ASP A 331 12.98 -10.56 8.54
CA ASP A 331 11.72 -10.49 9.27
C ASP A 331 10.55 -10.97 8.38
N VAL A 332 9.32 -10.72 8.81
CA VAL A 332 8.08 -11.07 8.06
C VAL A 332 8.26 -10.74 6.60
N SER A 333 8.26 -11.75 5.76
CA SER A 333 8.49 -11.65 4.32
C SER A 333 7.44 -12.46 3.56
N PHE A 334 7.26 -12.13 2.30
CA PHE A 334 6.27 -12.79 1.47
C PHE A 334 6.96 -13.74 0.49
N SER A 335 6.31 -14.87 0.22
CA SER A 335 6.84 -15.85 -0.72
C SER A 335 5.72 -16.50 -1.52
N PHE A 336 6.01 -16.72 -2.80
CA PHE A 336 5.03 -17.17 -3.77
C PHE A 336 5.68 -18.22 -4.67
N ILE A 337 4.89 -19.21 -5.11
CA ILE A 337 5.25 -20.00 -6.28
C ILE A 337 5.14 -19.08 -7.50
N TYR A 338 6.11 -19.18 -8.41
CA TYR A 338 6.01 -18.50 -9.70
C TYR A 338 4.68 -18.86 -10.38
N SER A 339 4.00 -17.87 -10.89
CA SER A 339 2.79 -18.03 -11.67
C SER A 339 2.94 -17.23 -12.96
N ALA A 340 2.89 -17.92 -14.09
CA ALA A 340 2.99 -17.30 -15.40
C ALA A 340 1.92 -16.22 -15.60
N ARG A 341 2.34 -15.05 -16.06
CA ARG A 341 1.43 -13.92 -16.35
C ARG A 341 1.39 -13.71 -17.85
N PRO A 342 0.20 -13.72 -18.46
CA PRO A 342 0.07 -13.48 -19.88
C PRO A 342 0.78 -12.17 -20.30
N GLY A 343 1.55 -12.24 -21.38
CA GLY A 343 2.28 -11.08 -21.92
C GLY A 343 3.60 -10.75 -21.21
N THR A 344 4.02 -11.52 -20.20
CA THR A 344 5.33 -11.35 -19.58
C THR A 344 6.36 -12.30 -20.21
N PRO A 345 7.63 -11.87 -20.38
CA PRO A 345 8.66 -12.73 -21.00
C PRO A 345 8.88 -14.07 -20.28
N ALA A 346 8.73 -14.12 -18.95
CA ALA A 346 8.90 -15.35 -18.21
C ALA A 346 7.78 -16.38 -18.44
N ALA A 347 6.62 -15.97 -18.95
CA ALA A 347 5.52 -16.87 -19.28
C ALA A 347 5.85 -17.82 -20.44
N ASP A 348 6.79 -17.41 -21.30
CA ASP A 348 7.22 -18.18 -22.47
C ASP A 348 8.44 -19.08 -22.18
N LEU A 349 8.99 -19.02 -20.96
CA LEU A 349 10.13 -19.86 -20.55
C LEU A 349 9.67 -21.31 -20.27
N PRO A 350 10.48 -22.32 -20.64
CA PRO A 350 10.22 -23.70 -20.25
C PRO A 350 10.19 -23.85 -18.72
N ASP A 351 9.11 -24.41 -18.20
CA ASP A 351 8.94 -24.65 -16.77
C ASP A 351 9.11 -26.15 -16.47
N ASP A 352 10.33 -26.55 -16.14
CA ASP A 352 10.73 -27.94 -15.88
C ASP A 352 10.61 -28.33 -14.39
N VAL A 353 10.21 -27.41 -13.50
CA VAL A 353 10.05 -27.65 -12.08
C VAL A 353 8.66 -28.17 -11.78
N SER A 354 8.54 -29.35 -11.19
CA SER A 354 7.23 -29.93 -10.87
C SER A 354 6.48 -29.11 -9.81
N GLU A 355 5.15 -29.16 -9.87
CA GLU A 355 4.29 -28.47 -8.89
C GLU A 355 4.49 -28.96 -7.45
N GLU A 356 4.80 -30.25 -7.29
CA GLU A 356 5.11 -30.86 -5.99
C GLU A 356 6.40 -30.29 -5.43
N GLU A 357 7.43 -30.18 -6.26
CA GLU A 357 8.72 -29.61 -5.86
C GLU A 357 8.60 -28.11 -5.51
N LYS A 358 7.88 -27.33 -6.31
CA LYS A 358 7.57 -25.92 -6.01
C LYS A 358 6.88 -25.77 -4.66
N LYS A 359 5.87 -26.58 -4.38
CA LYS A 359 5.15 -26.57 -3.10
C LYS A 359 6.05 -26.95 -1.94
N GLN A 360 6.91 -27.96 -2.11
CA GLN A 360 7.87 -28.37 -1.09
C GLN A 360 8.88 -27.26 -0.79
N ARG A 361 9.48 -26.66 -1.83
CA ARG A 361 10.42 -25.54 -1.68
C ARG A 361 9.74 -24.36 -1.00
N LEU A 362 8.52 -24.00 -1.39
CA LEU A 362 7.75 -22.92 -0.77
C LEU A 362 7.52 -23.18 0.72
N TRP A 363 7.14 -24.41 1.07
CA TRP A 363 6.91 -24.78 2.47
C TRP A 363 8.20 -24.66 3.30
N ILE A 364 9.34 -25.17 2.81
CA ILE A 364 10.64 -25.06 3.49
C ILE A 364 11.02 -23.59 3.70
N LEU A 365 10.85 -22.75 2.68
CA LEU A 365 11.18 -21.34 2.76
C LEU A 365 10.27 -20.62 3.77
N GLN A 366 8.96 -20.84 3.69
CA GLN A 366 7.98 -20.23 4.61
C GLN A 366 8.22 -20.63 6.06
N ASP A 367 8.54 -21.89 6.31
CA ASP A 367 8.88 -22.35 7.66
C ASP A 367 10.11 -21.61 8.21
N ARG A 368 11.17 -21.46 7.40
CA ARG A 368 12.37 -20.71 7.79
C ARG A 368 12.06 -19.24 8.10
N ILE A 369 11.34 -18.55 7.22
CA ILE A 369 10.96 -17.15 7.43
C ILE A 369 10.10 -17.01 8.69
N ASN A 370 9.13 -17.89 8.90
CA ASN A 370 8.28 -17.88 10.08
C ASN A 370 9.08 -18.07 11.37
N GLN A 371 10.06 -18.98 11.38
CA GLN A 371 10.95 -19.16 12.53
C GLN A 371 11.75 -17.91 12.84
N GLN A 372 12.31 -17.23 11.82
CA GLN A 372 13.05 -15.99 11.98
C GLN A 372 12.15 -14.87 12.51
N ALA A 373 10.99 -14.66 11.89
CA ALA A 373 10.02 -13.63 12.32
C ALA A 373 9.53 -13.87 13.76
N GLN A 374 9.30 -15.13 14.15
CA GLN A 374 8.95 -15.49 15.51
C GLN A 374 10.10 -15.23 16.49
N ALA A 375 11.34 -15.52 16.09
CA ALA A 375 12.52 -15.21 16.93
C ALA A 375 12.67 -13.69 17.12
N ILE A 376 12.45 -12.87 16.09
CA ILE A 376 12.44 -11.41 16.18
C ILE A 376 11.32 -10.95 17.13
N SER A 377 10.11 -11.47 16.97
CA SER A 377 8.99 -11.14 17.87
C SER A 377 9.29 -11.49 19.33
N ARG A 378 9.90 -12.63 19.60
CA ARG A 378 10.27 -13.06 20.97
C ARG A 378 11.33 -12.16 21.60
N ARG A 379 12.27 -11.61 20.80
CA ARG A 379 13.26 -10.62 21.29
C ARG A 379 12.61 -9.33 21.78
N MET A 380 11.39 -9.04 21.34
CA MET A 380 10.65 -7.86 21.80
C MET A 380 10.00 -8.03 23.17
N LEU A 381 9.90 -9.26 23.70
CA LEU A 381 9.36 -9.49 25.06
C LEU A 381 10.15 -8.69 26.10
N GLY A 382 9.43 -7.98 26.98
CA GLY A 382 9.99 -7.12 28.01
C GLY A 382 10.58 -5.81 27.50
N THR A 383 10.55 -5.55 26.19
CA THR A 383 10.99 -4.25 25.64
C THR A 383 9.82 -3.26 25.59
N VAL A 384 10.13 -1.98 25.71
CA VAL A 384 9.15 -0.90 25.53
C VAL A 384 9.18 -0.44 24.08
N GLN A 385 8.03 -0.47 23.43
CA GLN A 385 7.85 -0.09 22.03
C GLN A 385 6.98 1.16 21.93
N ARG A 386 7.35 2.09 21.05
CA ARG A 386 6.52 3.25 20.70
C ARG A 386 5.48 2.87 19.68
N ILE A 387 4.20 3.00 20.02
CA ILE A 387 3.05 2.57 19.25
C ILE A 387 2.22 3.79 18.85
N LEU A 388 1.92 3.95 17.55
CA LEU A 388 0.83 4.82 17.11
C LEU A 388 -0.47 4.02 17.25
N VAL A 389 -1.41 4.53 18.02
CA VAL A 389 -2.71 3.87 18.22
C VAL A 389 -3.59 4.15 16.99
N GLU A 390 -3.93 3.10 16.25
CA GLU A 390 -4.67 3.20 14.98
C GLU A 390 -6.18 3.03 15.15
N GLY A 391 -6.61 2.31 16.20
CA GLY A 391 -8.02 2.03 16.40
C GLY A 391 -8.33 1.09 17.55
N ILE A 392 -9.59 0.71 17.64
CA ILE A 392 -10.05 -0.30 18.62
C ILE A 392 -9.61 -1.69 18.12
N SER A 393 -9.20 -2.57 19.05
CA SER A 393 -8.85 -3.94 18.72
C SER A 393 -10.04 -4.70 18.12
N ARG A 394 -9.78 -5.41 17.00
CA ARG A 394 -10.83 -6.21 16.34
C ARG A 394 -11.35 -7.38 17.18
N LYS A 395 -10.60 -7.80 18.18
CA LYS A 395 -10.93 -8.98 19.01
C LYS A 395 -11.57 -8.60 20.34
N ASN A 396 -11.29 -7.41 20.86
CA ASN A 396 -11.76 -6.98 22.17
C ASN A 396 -11.98 -5.45 22.17
N VAL A 397 -13.21 -5.04 22.38
CA VAL A 397 -13.62 -3.61 22.39
C VAL A 397 -13.04 -2.82 23.58
N MET A 398 -12.52 -3.50 24.60
CA MET A 398 -11.84 -2.88 25.76
C MET A 398 -10.34 -2.66 25.48
N GLU A 399 -9.89 -2.97 24.29
CA GLU A 399 -8.51 -2.83 23.88
C GLU A 399 -8.40 -1.92 22.67
N VAL A 400 -7.27 -1.24 22.60
CA VAL A 400 -6.84 -0.53 21.39
C VAL A 400 -5.73 -1.30 20.70
N SER A 401 -5.53 -1.01 19.42
CA SER A 401 -4.47 -1.58 18.62
C SER A 401 -3.69 -0.51 17.88
N GLY A 402 -2.42 -0.75 17.68
CA GLY A 402 -1.53 0.07 16.89
C GLY A 402 -0.36 -0.73 16.37
N ARG A 403 0.62 -0.05 15.77
CA ARG A 403 1.79 -0.70 15.17
C ARG A 403 3.10 -0.20 15.75
N THR A 404 4.02 -1.17 15.92
CA THR A 404 5.44 -0.88 16.14
C THR A 404 6.11 -0.32 14.89
N GLU A 405 7.33 0.19 15.00
CA GLU A 405 8.13 0.61 13.85
C GLU A 405 8.36 -0.54 12.87
N ASN A 406 8.64 -1.74 13.35
CA ASN A 406 8.79 -2.94 12.51
C ASN A 406 7.45 -3.59 12.11
N ASN A 407 6.39 -2.79 12.07
CA ASN A 407 5.07 -3.10 11.50
C ASN A 407 4.27 -4.22 12.20
N ARG A 408 4.58 -4.55 13.46
CA ARG A 408 3.80 -5.53 14.23
C ARG A 408 2.59 -4.90 14.90
N VAL A 409 1.46 -5.57 14.80
CA VAL A 409 0.23 -5.18 15.50
C VAL A 409 0.39 -5.48 16.99
N VAL A 410 0.16 -4.48 17.82
CA VAL A 410 0.12 -4.62 19.28
C VAL A 410 -1.28 -4.30 19.78
N ASN A 411 -1.85 -5.22 20.58
CA ASN A 411 -3.13 -4.99 21.26
C ASN A 411 -2.85 -4.83 22.76
N PHE A 412 -3.47 -3.83 23.38
CA PHE A 412 -3.31 -3.54 24.81
C PHE A 412 -4.54 -2.84 25.37
N GLU A 413 -4.72 -2.88 26.68
CA GLU A 413 -5.81 -2.17 27.35
C GLU A 413 -5.66 -0.67 27.19
N GLY A 414 -6.70 -0.01 26.74
CA GLY A 414 -6.69 1.43 26.47
C GLY A 414 -8.07 1.94 26.07
N THR A 415 -8.19 3.25 25.97
CA THR A 415 -9.46 3.91 25.66
C THR A 415 -9.45 4.49 24.23
N PRO A 416 -10.62 4.68 23.59
CA PRO A 416 -10.72 5.26 22.25
C PRO A 416 -10.06 6.64 22.10
N GLU A 417 -9.92 7.41 23.18
CA GLU A 417 -9.26 8.72 23.20
C GLU A 417 -7.76 8.65 22.88
N MET A 418 -7.17 7.45 22.99
CA MET A 418 -5.77 7.20 22.60
C MET A 418 -5.57 7.08 21.09
N ILE A 419 -6.64 6.90 20.30
CA ILE A 419 -6.52 6.78 18.84
C ILE A 419 -5.91 8.06 18.27
N GLY A 420 -4.88 7.92 17.43
CA GLY A 420 -4.09 9.00 16.88
C GLY A 420 -2.97 9.50 17.78
N ARG A 421 -2.75 8.90 18.94
CA ARG A 421 -1.65 9.25 19.85
C ARG A 421 -0.55 8.21 19.82
N PHE A 422 0.67 8.65 20.08
CA PHE A 422 1.78 7.75 20.37
C PHE A 422 1.77 7.38 21.87
N VAL A 423 2.03 6.12 22.14
CA VAL A 423 2.15 5.60 23.50
C VAL A 423 3.33 4.65 23.61
N ASP A 424 3.95 4.59 24.77
CA ASP A 424 4.99 3.61 25.06
C ASP A 424 4.32 2.38 25.72
N VAL A 425 4.54 1.21 25.11
CA VAL A 425 3.91 -0.05 25.50
C VAL A 425 4.98 -1.12 25.70
N GLU A 426 5.01 -1.75 26.87
CA GLU A 426 5.84 -2.92 27.13
C GLU A 426 5.22 -4.16 26.48
N ILE A 427 6.00 -4.90 25.72
CA ILE A 427 5.54 -6.15 25.09
C ILE A 427 5.58 -7.26 26.15
N VAL A 428 4.42 -7.80 26.46
CA VAL A 428 4.26 -8.81 27.54
C VAL A 428 3.98 -10.21 27.00
N ASP A 429 3.52 -10.35 25.76
CA ASP A 429 3.30 -11.65 25.12
C ASP A 429 3.39 -11.56 23.59
N VAL A 430 3.65 -12.71 22.94
CA VAL A 430 3.84 -12.84 21.49
C VAL A 430 2.91 -13.92 20.95
N TYR A 431 2.03 -13.53 20.03
CA TYR A 431 1.15 -14.41 19.27
C TYR A 431 1.64 -14.58 17.84
N THR A 432 1.03 -15.48 17.10
CA THR A 432 1.42 -15.77 15.70
C THR A 432 1.41 -14.53 14.80
N ASN A 433 0.40 -13.65 14.95
CA ASN A 433 0.20 -12.49 14.05
C ASN A 433 0.07 -11.16 14.79
N SER A 434 0.35 -11.11 16.09
CA SER A 434 0.24 -9.90 16.90
C SER A 434 1.03 -10.04 18.18
N LEU A 435 1.27 -8.91 18.82
CA LEU A 435 1.86 -8.81 20.15
C LEU A 435 0.80 -8.39 21.16
N ARG A 436 1.02 -8.74 22.44
CA ARG A 436 0.27 -8.21 23.57
C ARG A 436 1.14 -7.20 24.29
N GLY A 437 0.56 -6.05 24.58
CA GLY A 437 1.24 -5.00 25.30
C GLY A 437 0.59 -4.62 26.62
N ARG A 438 1.35 -3.91 27.44
CA ARG A 438 0.91 -3.21 28.63
C ARG A 438 1.32 -1.75 28.53
N LEU A 439 0.38 -0.83 28.64
CA LEU A 439 0.66 0.61 28.60
C LEU A 439 1.66 0.99 29.70
N VAL A 440 2.69 1.72 29.32
CA VAL A 440 3.74 2.23 30.24
C VAL A 440 3.64 3.73 30.39
N ARG A 441 3.54 4.46 29.27
CA ARG A 441 3.42 5.92 29.25
C ARG A 441 2.50 6.38 28.13
N THR A 442 1.68 7.37 28.44
CA THR A 442 0.90 8.11 27.43
C THR A 442 1.75 9.20 26.77
N GLU A 443 1.24 9.77 25.70
CA GLU A 443 1.89 10.88 25.01
C GLU A 443 2.09 12.11 25.90
N GLU A 444 1.14 12.40 26.76
CA GLU A 444 1.21 13.49 27.74
C GLU A 444 2.34 13.28 28.75
N GLU A 445 2.47 12.06 29.28
CA GLU A 445 3.53 11.68 30.23
C GLU A 445 4.92 11.69 29.58
N MET A 446 5.01 11.53 28.26
CA MET A 446 6.26 11.63 27.50
C MET A 446 6.65 13.08 27.18
N GLY A 447 5.76 14.06 27.41
CA GLY A 447 5.98 15.46 27.04
C GLY A 447 6.10 15.69 25.52
N LEU A 448 5.57 14.77 24.71
CA LEU A 448 5.51 14.92 23.27
C LEU A 448 4.48 15.99 22.90
N ARG A 449 4.69 16.73 21.79
CA ARG A 449 3.67 17.63 21.26
C ARG A 449 2.40 16.81 20.98
N MET A 450 1.32 17.19 21.65
CA MET A 450 0.02 16.60 21.34
C MET A 450 -0.40 17.07 19.96
N ALA A 451 -0.51 16.17 18.99
CA ALA A 451 -1.22 16.43 17.76
C ALA A 451 -2.65 16.84 18.11
N GLN A 452 -3.13 17.91 17.54
CA GLN A 452 -4.52 18.32 17.74
C GLN A 452 -5.42 17.20 17.26
N SER A 453 -6.28 16.67 18.14
CA SER A 453 -7.20 15.63 17.71
C SER A 453 -8.10 16.13 16.58
N PRO A 454 -8.51 15.31 15.62
CA PRO A 454 -9.43 15.71 14.55
C PRO A 454 -10.68 16.41 15.09
N ALA A 455 -11.18 16.01 16.25
CA ALA A 455 -12.30 16.64 16.91
C ALA A 455 -11.99 18.07 17.42
N SER A 456 -10.75 18.34 17.86
CA SER A 456 -10.35 19.67 18.33
C SER A 456 -10.09 20.64 17.17
N VAL A 457 -9.65 20.14 16.02
CA VAL A 457 -9.49 20.92 14.78
C VAL A 457 -10.86 21.31 14.24
N ILE A 458 -11.81 20.38 14.16
CA ILE A 458 -13.19 20.65 13.70
C ILE A 458 -13.88 21.65 14.65
N ALA A 459 -13.66 21.56 15.96
CA ALA A 459 -14.23 22.51 16.94
C ALA A 459 -13.63 23.91 16.82
N ARG A 460 -12.32 24.04 16.51
CA ARG A 460 -11.68 25.35 16.27
C ARG A 460 -12.15 25.98 14.97
N THR A 461 -12.18 25.24 13.87
CA THR A 461 -12.64 25.74 12.57
C THR A 461 -14.11 26.19 12.63
N ARG A 462 -14.97 25.51 13.39
CA ARG A 462 -16.33 25.97 13.65
C ARG A 462 -16.36 27.28 14.47
N LYS A 463 -15.55 27.42 15.52
CA LYS A 463 -15.49 28.66 16.32
C LYS A 463 -14.90 29.81 15.54
N GLU A 464 -13.90 29.60 14.70
CA GLU A 464 -13.32 30.66 13.85
C GLU A 464 -14.29 31.10 12.76
N ASN A 465 -15.08 30.20 12.18
CA ASN A 465 -16.15 30.53 11.25
C ASN A 465 -17.34 31.22 11.93
N GLU A 466 -17.67 30.93 13.18
CA GLU A 466 -18.71 31.64 13.96
C GLU A 466 -18.25 33.06 14.38
N ILE A 467 -16.95 33.24 14.62
CA ILE A 467 -16.39 34.58 14.94
C ILE A 467 -16.23 35.45 13.69
N GLY A 468 -15.95 34.83 12.53
CA GLY A 468 -15.80 35.56 11.24
C GLY A 468 -17.10 36.08 10.65
N VAL A 469 -18.26 35.54 11.03
CA VAL A 469 -19.59 35.98 10.55
C VAL A 469 -20.15 37.15 11.35
N GLY A 470 -19.54 37.49 12.50
CA GLY A 470 -20.00 38.59 13.38
C GLY A 470 -19.46 40.00 13.08
N LEU A 471 -18.62 40.17 12.05
CA LEU A 471 -17.93 41.45 11.77
C LEU A 471 -18.34 42.17 10.49
N PHE A 472 -19.40 41.76 9.81
CA PHE A 472 -19.97 42.49 8.67
C PHE A 472 -21.50 42.60 8.81
N GLN A 473 -21.95 43.58 9.55
CA GLN A 473 -23.24 44.25 9.31
C GLN A 473 -23.08 45.77 9.47
N PRO A 474 -23.81 46.54 8.66
CA PRO A 474 -23.46 47.88 8.16
C PRO A 474 -23.50 49.01 9.20
#